data_1bc06e059e2fde69011fb49a56882e99
#
_entry.id   1bc06e059e2fde69011fb49a56882e99
#
_cell.length_a   1.000
_cell.length_b   1.000
_cell.length_c   1.000
_cell.angle_alpha   90.00
_cell.angle_beta   90.00
_cell.angle_gamma   90.00
#
_symmetry.space_group_name_H-M   'P 1'
#
loop_
_entity.id
_entity.type
_entity.pdbx_description
1 polymer ?
#
loop_
_entity_poly.entity_id
_entity_poly.type
_entity_poly.pdbx_seq_one_letter_code
_entity_poly.pdbx_strand_id
1 'polypeptide(L)'
;TKSMLESWLSETDTLTGKEQLTAILEKNLDCQDAHYLDEVMSGRMKSAEFVLSYMQTCVNQDAALISNTIQQGITDGSLVTDFPDECAEVFLLLMNVWCDPAVFRCDARKLSLRLRFLQHLMKSIGVDVLSDTLLERTLDLLQKLYTEEVHFNE
;
A
#
# COMPACT_ATOMS: atom_id res chain seq x y z
N THR A 1 7.10 -11.44 4.22
CA THR A 1 5.95 -10.54 3.98
C THR A 1 4.64 -11.31 3.95
N LYS A 2 4.57 -12.42 3.20
CA LYS A 2 3.36 -13.25 3.09
C LYS A 2 2.92 -13.82 4.44
N SER A 3 3.85 -14.30 5.25
CA SER A 3 3.56 -14.84 6.59
C SER A 3 3.07 -13.78 7.59
N MET A 4 3.52 -12.53 7.47
CA MET A 4 3.02 -11.41 8.30
C MET A 4 1.59 -11.05 7.93
N LEU A 5 1.28 -10.92 6.64
CA LEU A 5 -0.08 -10.65 6.17
C LEU A 5 -1.06 -11.76 6.55
N GLU A 6 -0.67 -13.01 6.41
CA GLU A 6 -1.49 -14.17 6.81
C GLU A 6 -1.75 -14.17 8.32
N SER A 7 -0.74 -13.84 9.14
CA SER A 7 -0.90 -13.69 10.60
C SER A 7 -1.85 -12.57 10.96
N TRP A 8 -1.73 -11.41 10.33
CA TRP A 8 -2.61 -10.26 10.58
C TRP A 8 -4.05 -10.54 10.17
N LEU A 9 -4.26 -11.25 9.05
CA LEU A 9 -5.60 -11.66 8.62
C LEU A 9 -6.26 -12.59 9.64
N SER A 10 -5.52 -13.53 10.23
CA SER A 10 -6.06 -14.44 11.24
C SER A 10 -6.45 -13.74 12.56
N GLU A 11 -5.75 -12.65 12.92
CA GLU A 11 -6.08 -11.84 14.11
C GLU A 11 -7.34 -10.97 13.92
N THR A 12 -7.79 -10.77 12.68
CA THR A 12 -8.87 -9.85 12.32
C THR A 12 -10.14 -10.56 11.80
N ASP A 13 -10.26 -11.87 12.03
CA ASP A 13 -11.37 -12.70 11.53
C ASP A 13 -12.78 -12.22 11.94
N THR A 14 -12.90 -11.42 13.01
CA THR A 14 -14.17 -10.86 13.47
C THR A 14 -14.56 -9.55 12.81
N LEU A 15 -13.66 -8.95 12.03
CA LEU A 15 -13.87 -7.67 11.35
C LEU A 15 -14.51 -7.88 9.97
N THR A 16 -15.20 -6.85 9.48
CA THR A 16 -15.61 -6.80 8.07
C THR A 16 -14.40 -6.76 7.14
N GLY A 17 -14.57 -7.15 5.89
CA GLY A 17 -13.47 -7.09 4.90
C GLY A 17 -12.88 -5.71 4.76
N LYS A 18 -13.69 -4.65 4.81
CA LYS A 18 -13.23 -3.26 4.84
C LYS A 18 -12.37 -2.96 6.06
N GLU A 19 -12.83 -3.34 7.25
CA GLU A 19 -12.11 -3.12 8.51
C GLU A 19 -10.80 -3.93 8.55
N GLN A 20 -10.81 -5.16 8.06
CA GLN A 20 -9.59 -5.99 7.94
C GLN A 20 -8.55 -5.32 7.04
N LEU A 21 -8.94 -4.87 5.86
CA LEU A 21 -8.02 -4.23 4.92
C LEU A 21 -7.47 -2.93 5.50
N THR A 22 -8.31 -2.10 6.12
CA THR A 22 -7.88 -0.89 6.82
C THR A 22 -6.87 -1.21 7.94
N ALA A 23 -7.16 -2.21 8.77
CA ALA A 23 -6.28 -2.63 9.88
C ALA A 23 -4.93 -3.16 9.37
N ILE A 24 -4.90 -3.89 8.27
CA ILE A 24 -3.66 -4.37 7.64
C ILE A 24 -2.79 -3.18 7.19
N LEU A 25 -3.40 -2.18 6.56
CA LEU A 25 -2.70 -0.98 6.10
C LEU A 25 -2.14 -0.16 7.28
N GLU A 26 -2.91 -0.01 8.34
CA GLU A 26 -2.47 0.67 9.57
C GLU A 26 -1.32 -0.08 10.26
N LYS A 27 -1.44 -1.40 10.42
CA LYS A 27 -0.38 -2.23 11.00
C LYS A 27 0.92 -2.15 10.20
N ASN A 28 0.84 -2.09 8.88
CA ASN A 28 2.02 -1.94 8.02
C ASN A 28 2.77 -0.63 8.30
N LEU A 29 2.06 0.44 8.62
CA LEU A 29 2.67 1.72 9.00
C LEU A 29 3.29 1.71 10.41
N ASP A 30 2.75 0.90 11.33
CA ASP A 30 3.21 0.82 12.73
C ASP A 30 4.38 -0.15 12.93
N CYS A 31 4.62 -1.04 11.97
CA CYS A 31 5.64 -2.07 12.08
C CYS A 31 7.06 -1.49 11.93
N GLN A 32 7.86 -1.50 13.01
CA GLN A 32 9.25 -1.03 12.97
C GLN A 32 10.13 -1.85 12.02
N ASP A 33 9.85 -3.14 11.90
CA ASP A 33 10.55 -4.01 10.95
C ASP A 33 10.20 -3.63 9.50
N ALA A 34 8.99 -3.14 9.26
CA ALA A 34 8.59 -2.59 7.97
C ALA A 34 9.37 -1.30 7.65
N HIS A 35 9.61 -0.42 8.63
CA HIS A 35 10.42 0.80 8.43
C HIS A 35 11.86 0.47 8.02
N TYR A 36 12.49 -0.53 8.65
CA TYR A 36 13.81 -1.00 8.24
C TYR A 36 13.79 -1.61 6.83
N LEU A 37 12.78 -2.41 6.51
CA LEU A 37 12.59 -2.96 5.18
C LEU A 37 12.34 -1.85 4.14
N ASP A 38 11.62 -0.80 4.49
CA ASP A 38 11.36 0.36 3.63
C ASP A 38 12.66 1.11 3.31
N GLU A 39 13.57 1.28 4.26
CA GLU A 39 14.90 1.87 4.00
C GLU A 39 15.71 1.02 3.02
N VAL A 40 15.74 -0.31 3.22
CA VAL A 40 16.42 -1.23 2.30
C VAL A 40 15.75 -1.23 0.93
N MET A 41 14.41 -1.23 0.90
CA MET A 41 13.63 -1.24 -0.33
C MET A 41 13.78 0.06 -1.11
N SER A 42 13.86 1.23 -0.46
CA SER A 42 14.03 2.51 -1.14
C SER A 42 15.29 2.55 -2.01
N GLY A 43 16.38 1.95 -1.52
CA GLY A 43 17.62 1.77 -2.31
C GLY A 43 17.45 0.84 -3.51
N ARG A 44 16.73 -0.27 -3.33
CA ARG A 44 16.48 -1.26 -4.40
C ARG A 44 15.50 -0.74 -5.46
N MET A 45 14.53 0.08 -5.07
CA MET A 45 13.55 0.68 -5.98
C MET A 45 14.17 1.68 -6.98
N LYS A 46 15.45 1.99 -6.86
CA LYS A 46 16.22 2.74 -7.87
C LYS A 46 16.66 1.88 -9.05
N SER A 47 16.64 0.56 -8.91
CA SER A 47 16.96 -0.39 -9.98
C SER A 47 15.72 -0.74 -10.80
N ALA A 48 15.76 -0.47 -12.10
CA ALA A 48 14.64 -0.78 -13.01
C ALA A 48 14.32 -2.29 -13.04
N GLU A 49 15.32 -3.15 -12.99
CA GLU A 49 15.16 -4.61 -12.94
C GLU A 49 14.45 -5.04 -11.66
N PHE A 50 14.84 -4.48 -10.51
CA PHE A 50 14.18 -4.75 -9.24
C PHE A 50 12.74 -4.27 -9.25
N VAL A 51 12.46 -3.06 -9.76
CA VAL A 51 11.10 -2.51 -9.85
C VAL A 51 10.20 -3.41 -10.68
N LEU A 52 10.68 -3.86 -11.84
CA LEU A 52 9.90 -4.79 -12.68
C LEU A 52 9.58 -6.10 -11.95
N SER A 53 10.57 -6.70 -11.29
CA SER A 53 10.38 -7.92 -10.50
C SER A 53 9.41 -7.69 -9.34
N TYR A 54 9.50 -6.55 -8.67
CA TYR A 54 8.59 -6.18 -7.58
C TYR A 54 7.15 -5.97 -8.05
N MET A 55 6.95 -5.30 -9.20
CA MET A 55 5.63 -5.16 -9.82
C MET A 55 5.00 -6.53 -10.14
N GLN A 56 5.80 -7.44 -10.69
CA GLN A 56 5.34 -8.81 -10.96
C GLN A 56 4.95 -9.56 -9.69
N THR A 57 5.70 -9.38 -8.59
CA THR A 57 5.35 -9.94 -7.28
C THR A 57 4.03 -9.36 -6.74
N CYS A 58 3.84 -8.04 -6.83
CA CYS A 58 2.59 -7.38 -6.43
C CYS A 58 1.37 -8.00 -7.14
N VAL A 59 1.46 -8.17 -8.46
CA VAL A 59 0.33 -8.69 -9.27
C VAL A 59 0.15 -10.20 -9.11
N ASN A 60 1.24 -10.97 -9.19
CA ASN A 60 1.15 -12.43 -9.28
C ASN A 60 1.05 -13.15 -7.93
N GLN A 61 1.41 -12.48 -6.83
CA GLN A 61 1.45 -13.09 -5.50
C GLN A 61 0.66 -12.30 -4.45
N ASP A 62 0.98 -11.03 -4.25
CA ASP A 62 0.45 -10.24 -3.12
C ASP A 62 -1.01 -9.83 -3.36
N ALA A 63 -1.40 -9.58 -4.60
CA ALA A 63 -2.76 -9.18 -4.95
C ALA A 63 -3.80 -10.22 -4.54
N ALA A 64 -3.48 -11.50 -4.56
CA ALA A 64 -4.41 -12.55 -4.18
C ALA A 64 -4.89 -12.44 -2.72
N LEU A 65 -4.01 -12.04 -1.78
CA LEU A 65 -4.37 -11.83 -0.38
C LEU A 65 -5.29 -10.63 -0.21
N ILE A 66 -4.99 -9.54 -0.89
CA ILE A 66 -5.82 -8.32 -0.86
C ILE A 66 -7.17 -8.58 -1.53
N SER A 67 -7.19 -9.27 -2.67
CA SER A 67 -8.43 -9.67 -3.36
C SER A 67 -9.34 -10.52 -2.48
N ASN A 68 -8.80 -11.50 -1.77
CA ASN A 68 -9.60 -12.33 -0.85
C ASN A 68 -10.24 -11.49 0.25
N THR A 69 -9.54 -10.48 0.78
CA THR A 69 -10.10 -9.56 1.77
C THR A 69 -11.16 -8.65 1.17
N ILE A 70 -10.98 -8.20 -0.07
CA ILE A 70 -12.01 -7.45 -0.82
C ILE A 70 -13.23 -8.33 -1.05
N GLN A 71 -13.06 -9.59 -1.45
CA GLN A 71 -14.16 -10.57 -1.61
C GLN A 71 -14.97 -10.74 -0.32
N GLN A 72 -14.30 -10.83 0.83
CA GLN A 72 -14.97 -10.87 2.11
C GLN A 72 -15.80 -9.60 2.34
N GLY A 73 -15.24 -8.42 2.04
CA GLY A 73 -15.94 -7.14 2.13
C GLY A 73 -17.17 -7.05 1.22
N ILE A 74 -17.11 -7.67 0.02
CA ILE A 74 -18.27 -7.78 -0.86
C ILE A 74 -19.33 -8.68 -0.23
N THR A 75 -18.92 -9.82 0.32
CA THR A 75 -19.83 -10.79 0.95
C THR A 75 -20.53 -10.22 2.18
N ASP A 76 -19.82 -9.49 3.03
CA ASP A 76 -20.37 -8.86 4.24
C ASP A 76 -21.04 -7.50 3.99
N GLY A 77 -20.96 -6.97 2.77
CA GLY A 77 -21.58 -5.71 2.34
C GLY A 77 -20.78 -4.45 2.70
N SER A 78 -19.55 -4.57 3.22
CA SER A 78 -18.69 -3.44 3.58
C SER A 78 -17.96 -2.83 2.39
N LEU A 79 -17.79 -3.57 1.29
CA LEU A 79 -17.20 -3.14 0.04
C LEU A 79 -18.11 -3.49 -1.15
N VAL A 80 -18.02 -2.73 -2.23
CA VAL A 80 -18.86 -2.91 -3.43
C VAL A 80 -18.02 -2.75 -4.69
N THR A 81 -17.66 -3.85 -5.33
CA THR A 81 -17.01 -3.86 -6.64
C THR A 81 -17.30 -5.17 -7.37
N ASP A 82 -17.34 -5.12 -8.69
CA ASP A 82 -17.45 -6.30 -9.56
C ASP A 82 -16.07 -6.86 -9.94
N PHE A 83 -14.97 -6.17 -9.55
CA PHE A 83 -13.59 -6.44 -9.98
C PHE A 83 -12.62 -6.52 -8.79
N PRO A 84 -12.79 -7.49 -7.86
CA PRO A 84 -11.95 -7.56 -6.66
C PRO A 84 -10.47 -7.81 -6.96
N ASP A 85 -10.16 -8.65 -7.94
CA ASP A 85 -8.77 -8.98 -8.32
C ASP A 85 -8.08 -7.76 -8.94
N GLU A 86 -8.73 -7.09 -9.88
CA GLU A 86 -8.21 -5.91 -10.56
C GLU A 86 -8.06 -4.73 -9.60
N CYS A 87 -8.99 -4.56 -8.64
CA CYS A 87 -8.86 -3.57 -7.58
C CYS A 87 -7.62 -3.83 -6.72
N ALA A 88 -7.35 -5.08 -6.36
CA ALA A 88 -6.17 -5.45 -5.56
C ALA A 88 -4.87 -5.20 -6.32
N GLU A 89 -4.79 -5.61 -7.59
CA GLU A 89 -3.62 -5.41 -8.45
C GLU A 89 -3.30 -3.91 -8.63
N VAL A 90 -4.30 -3.14 -9.03
CA VAL A 90 -4.16 -1.69 -9.25
C VAL A 90 -3.77 -0.96 -7.95
N PHE A 91 -4.40 -1.31 -6.83
CA PHE A 91 -4.08 -0.74 -5.54
C PHE A 91 -2.61 -0.94 -5.17
N LEU A 92 -2.11 -2.18 -5.26
CA LEU A 92 -0.72 -2.49 -4.92
C LEU A 92 0.27 -1.81 -5.86
N LEU A 93 0.01 -1.78 -7.17
CA LEU A 93 0.88 -1.10 -8.13
C LEU A 93 0.92 0.41 -7.90
N LEU A 94 -0.23 1.03 -7.65
CA LEU A 94 -0.29 2.48 -7.40
C LEU A 94 0.31 2.87 -6.06
N MET A 95 0.02 2.12 -4.98
CA MET A 95 0.55 2.42 -3.66
C MET A 95 2.06 2.18 -3.58
N ASN A 96 2.52 1.02 -4.04
CA ASN A 96 3.89 0.56 -3.81
C ASN A 96 4.89 1.03 -4.87
N VAL A 97 4.42 1.40 -6.06
CA VAL A 97 5.32 1.78 -7.17
C VAL A 97 5.05 3.21 -7.63
N TRP A 98 3.81 3.53 -8.00
CA TRP A 98 3.50 4.87 -8.53
C TRP A 98 3.61 5.99 -7.48
N CYS A 99 3.22 5.72 -6.23
CA CYS A 99 3.37 6.67 -5.13
C CYS A 99 4.78 6.69 -4.53
N ASP A 100 5.66 5.76 -4.91
CA ASP A 100 7.02 5.70 -4.38
C ASP A 100 7.93 6.75 -5.06
N PRO A 101 8.45 7.74 -4.31
CA PRO A 101 9.34 8.77 -4.87
C PRO A 101 10.71 8.22 -5.33
N ALA A 102 11.11 7.02 -4.91
CA ALA A 102 12.31 6.37 -5.43
C ALA A 102 12.14 5.96 -6.90
N VAL A 103 10.91 5.61 -7.31
CA VAL A 103 10.57 5.23 -8.67
C VAL A 103 10.21 6.46 -9.50
N PHE A 104 9.25 7.24 -9.02
CA PHE A 104 8.75 8.43 -9.70
C PHE A 104 9.01 9.68 -8.85
N ARG A 105 10.18 10.24 -9.02
CA ARG A 105 10.66 11.41 -8.28
C ARG A 105 9.63 12.53 -8.21
N CYS A 106 9.35 13.00 -7.01
CA CYS A 106 8.43 14.10 -6.79
C CYS A 106 8.68 14.79 -5.45
N ASP A 107 8.21 16.03 -5.33
CA ASP A 107 8.20 16.74 -4.06
C ASP A 107 7.03 16.31 -3.16
N ALA A 108 7.02 16.79 -1.93
CA ALA A 108 5.98 16.48 -0.94
C ALA A 108 4.57 16.87 -1.41
N ARG A 109 4.43 17.97 -2.14
CA ARG A 109 3.15 18.43 -2.68
C ARG A 109 2.62 17.43 -3.73
N LYS A 110 3.47 17.02 -4.65
CA LYS A 110 3.09 16.04 -5.69
C LYS A 110 2.76 14.67 -5.09
N LEU A 111 3.52 14.24 -4.09
CA LEU A 111 3.24 13.00 -3.37
C LEU A 111 1.88 13.05 -2.67
N SER A 112 1.58 14.14 -1.97
CA SER A 112 0.27 14.35 -1.33
C SER A 112 -0.88 14.28 -2.35
N LEU A 113 -0.71 14.87 -3.53
CA LEU A 113 -1.71 14.80 -4.61
C LEU A 113 -1.89 13.38 -5.15
N ARG A 114 -0.82 12.61 -5.30
CA ARG A 114 -0.89 11.19 -5.72
C ARG A 114 -1.65 10.36 -4.70
N LEU A 115 -1.36 10.50 -3.41
CA LEU A 115 -2.04 9.78 -2.35
C LEU A 115 -3.53 10.12 -2.27
N ARG A 116 -3.89 11.40 -2.40
CA ARG A 116 -5.28 11.85 -2.45
C ARG A 116 -6.01 11.34 -3.69
N PHE A 117 -5.34 11.32 -4.83
CA PHE A 117 -5.90 10.75 -6.05
C PHE A 117 -6.15 9.25 -5.89
N LEU A 118 -5.21 8.52 -5.30
CA LEU A 118 -5.37 7.09 -5.02
C LEU A 118 -6.57 6.84 -4.07
N GLN A 119 -6.71 7.62 -3.01
CA GLN A 119 -7.88 7.58 -2.12
C GLN A 119 -9.18 7.77 -2.90
N HIS A 120 -9.24 8.81 -3.73
CA HIS A 120 -10.41 9.11 -4.55
C HIS A 120 -10.72 7.98 -5.54
N LEU A 121 -9.70 7.45 -6.20
CA LEU A 121 -9.83 6.34 -7.14
C LEU A 121 -10.40 5.10 -6.43
N MET A 122 -9.80 4.67 -5.32
CA MET A 122 -10.23 3.49 -4.59
C MET A 122 -11.66 3.62 -4.07
N LYS A 123 -12.03 4.79 -3.56
CA LYS A 123 -13.41 5.08 -3.16
C LYS A 123 -14.37 5.00 -4.36
N SER A 124 -13.98 5.54 -5.51
CA SER A 124 -14.80 5.57 -6.73
C SER A 124 -15.06 4.18 -7.30
N ILE A 125 -14.14 3.24 -7.12
CA ILE A 125 -14.29 1.84 -7.56
C ILE A 125 -14.88 0.92 -6.49
N GLY A 126 -15.33 1.47 -5.36
CA GLY A 126 -16.05 0.74 -4.31
C GLY A 126 -15.18 0.13 -3.22
N VAL A 127 -13.88 0.41 -3.20
CA VAL A 127 -12.91 -0.08 -2.20
C VAL A 127 -12.41 1.09 -1.33
N ASP A 128 -13.31 1.64 -0.52
CA ASP A 128 -13.06 2.81 0.34
C ASP A 128 -12.35 2.41 1.64
N VAL A 129 -11.03 2.21 1.56
CA VAL A 129 -10.19 1.74 2.69
C VAL A 129 -9.09 2.72 3.09
N LEU A 130 -8.85 3.77 2.32
CA LEU A 130 -7.82 4.77 2.60
C LEU A 130 -8.42 5.96 3.35
N SER A 131 -8.26 6.00 4.68
CA SER A 131 -8.67 7.14 5.51
C SER A 131 -7.71 8.33 5.35
N ASP A 132 -8.18 9.54 5.70
CA ASP A 132 -7.32 10.72 5.71
C ASP A 132 -6.15 10.57 6.68
N THR A 133 -6.38 9.97 7.86
CA THR A 133 -5.31 9.67 8.84
C THR A 133 -4.26 8.72 8.26
N LEU A 134 -4.69 7.67 7.55
CA LEU A 134 -3.78 6.73 6.91
C LEU A 134 -2.93 7.42 5.84
N LEU A 135 -3.52 8.31 5.04
CA LEU A 135 -2.79 9.10 4.04
C LEU A 135 -1.76 10.04 4.65
N GLU A 136 -2.12 10.75 5.72
CA GLU A 136 -1.21 11.65 6.44
C GLU A 136 -0.01 10.88 7.01
N ARG A 137 -0.26 9.73 7.64
CA ARG A 137 0.80 8.86 8.17
C ARG A 137 1.69 8.29 7.07
N THR A 138 1.12 7.89 5.94
CA THR A 138 1.88 7.41 4.78
C THR A 138 2.76 8.53 4.20
N LEU A 139 2.22 9.74 4.08
CA LEU A 139 2.96 10.90 3.61
C LEU A 139 4.14 11.22 4.53
N ASP A 140 3.92 11.22 5.84
CA ASP A 140 4.96 11.49 6.85
C ASP A 140 6.09 10.44 6.78
N LEU A 141 5.73 9.16 6.64
CA LEU A 141 6.69 8.06 6.51
C LEU A 141 7.56 8.25 5.26
N LEU A 142 6.94 8.45 4.11
CA LEU A 142 7.65 8.61 2.83
C LEU A 142 8.53 9.87 2.82
N GLN A 143 8.07 10.96 3.40
CA GLN A 143 8.88 12.17 3.54
C GLN A 143 10.13 11.95 4.40
N LYS A 144 10.01 11.24 5.52
CA LYS A 144 11.16 10.91 6.39
C LYS A 144 12.19 10.06 5.66
N LEU A 145 11.76 9.01 4.96
CA LEU A 145 12.65 8.14 4.20
C LEU A 145 13.49 8.89 3.15
N TYR A 146 12.91 9.90 2.50
CA TYR A 146 13.60 10.65 1.44
C TYR A 146 14.34 11.88 1.92
N THR A 147 14.01 12.46 3.08
CA THR A 147 14.76 13.56 3.67
C THR A 147 16.09 13.09 4.26
N GLU A 148 16.14 11.90 4.83
CA GLU A 148 17.37 11.29 5.34
C GLU A 148 18.37 10.94 4.23
N GLU A 149 17.90 10.52 3.03
CA GLU A 149 18.77 10.28 1.88
C GLU A 149 19.48 11.52 1.34
N VAL A 150 18.91 12.71 1.49
CA VAL A 150 19.52 13.98 1.03
C VAL A 150 20.72 14.37 1.90
N HIS A 151 20.76 13.97 3.17
CA HIS A 151 21.89 14.25 4.08
C HIS A 151 23.09 13.32 3.92
N PHE A 152 22.96 12.19 3.21
CA PHE A 152 24.08 11.26 2.96
C PHE A 152 24.86 11.54 1.67
N ASN A 153 24.44 12.48 0.84
CA ASN A 153 25.06 12.84 -0.44
C ASN A 153 25.70 14.24 -0.46
N GLU A 154 25.82 14.91 0.70
CA GLU A 154 26.66 16.10 0.91
C GLU A 154 27.93 15.72 1.69
#